data_190a096b8e0b317a323216284a92dd46
#
_entry.id   190a096b8e0b317a323216284a92dd46
#
_cell.length_a   1.000
_cell.length_b   1.000
_cell.length_c   1.000
_cell.angle_alpha   90.00
_cell.angle_beta   90.00
_cell.angle_gamma   90.00
#
_symmetry.space_group_name_H-M   'P 1'
#
loop_
_entity.id
_entity.type
_entity.pdbx_description
1 polymer ?
#
loop_
_entity_poly.entity_id
_entity_poly.type
_entity_poly.pdbx_seq_one_letter_code
_entity_poly.pdbx_strand_id
1 'polypeptide(L)'
;MSKQSALLSAPSSSLLLEVVDGALVIQHWGAPLSGDLASAQSAIRPSIANSSWDVPQFPGIMRESSRGFLGRPSVSGHRNGKAWSTKFEVSNFHHVGNHVAITFTDFHAQLEVVITFDLDVHGVLQQRATLKNFGDGDYSLNEYIHWLPLPKEATQTLDFAGRCKQLLLCEV
;
A
#
# COMPACT_ATOMS: atom_id res chain seq x y z
N MET A 1 -4.45 -17.54 -12.22
CA MET A 1 -4.63 -16.86 -10.92
C MET A 1 -5.83 -15.93 -11.08
N SER A 2 -6.83 -16.03 -10.19
CA SER A 2 -7.97 -15.11 -10.21
C SER A 2 -7.48 -13.70 -9.88
N LYS A 3 -7.92 -12.72 -10.67
CA LYS A 3 -7.61 -11.30 -10.46
C LYS A 3 -8.30 -10.85 -9.17
N GLN A 4 -7.53 -10.49 -8.13
CA GLN A 4 -8.06 -9.96 -6.88
C GLN A 4 -8.04 -8.44 -6.98
N SER A 5 -9.22 -7.83 -6.93
CA SER A 5 -9.39 -6.38 -6.95
C SER A 5 -10.57 -5.96 -6.10
N ALA A 6 -10.55 -4.74 -5.59
CA ALA A 6 -11.64 -4.12 -4.85
C ALA A 6 -11.80 -2.66 -5.26
N LEU A 7 -13.04 -2.26 -5.46
CA LEU A 7 -13.43 -0.86 -5.62
C LEU A 7 -14.22 -0.44 -4.37
N LEU A 8 -13.70 0.54 -3.65
CA LEU A 8 -14.40 1.26 -2.61
C LEU A 8 -14.92 2.56 -3.22
N SER A 9 -16.17 2.91 -2.97
CA SER A 9 -16.80 4.06 -3.61
C SER A 9 -17.60 4.89 -2.61
N ALA A 10 -17.39 6.19 -2.66
CA ALA A 10 -18.18 7.20 -1.97
C ALA A 10 -18.62 8.28 -2.97
N PRO A 11 -19.59 9.13 -2.64
CA PRO A 11 -20.05 10.19 -3.55
C PRO A 11 -18.95 11.15 -3.99
N SER A 12 -17.91 11.36 -3.16
CA SER A 12 -16.82 12.31 -3.39
C SER A 12 -15.51 11.66 -3.83
N SER A 13 -15.35 10.33 -3.64
CA SER A 13 -14.08 9.67 -3.94
C SER A 13 -14.22 8.18 -4.20
N SER A 14 -13.23 7.60 -4.87
CA SER A 14 -13.08 6.15 -5.07
C SER A 14 -11.66 5.70 -4.82
N LEU A 15 -11.52 4.48 -4.31
CA LEU A 15 -10.25 3.77 -4.18
C LEU A 15 -10.33 2.44 -4.93
N LEU A 16 -9.45 2.24 -5.90
CA LEU A 16 -9.32 0.97 -6.64
C LEU A 16 -8.02 0.27 -6.25
N LEU A 17 -8.17 -0.90 -5.68
CA LEU A 17 -7.08 -1.79 -5.25
C LEU A 17 -6.99 -2.99 -6.19
N GLU A 18 -5.78 -3.42 -6.50
CA GLU A 18 -5.52 -4.62 -7.30
C GLU A 18 -4.28 -5.36 -6.80
N VAL A 19 -4.34 -6.70 -6.79
CA VAL A 19 -3.17 -7.54 -6.54
C VAL A 19 -2.50 -7.86 -7.88
N VAL A 20 -1.25 -7.43 -8.01
CA VAL A 20 -0.42 -7.66 -9.19
C VAL A 20 0.89 -8.33 -8.75
N ASP A 21 1.16 -9.52 -9.27
CA ASP A 21 2.37 -10.30 -8.97
C ASP A 21 2.66 -10.42 -7.45
N GLY A 22 1.60 -10.71 -6.68
CA GLY A 22 1.66 -10.84 -5.23
C GLY A 22 1.77 -9.54 -4.43
N ALA A 23 1.85 -8.39 -5.10
CA ALA A 23 1.86 -7.08 -4.47
C ALA A 23 0.49 -6.39 -4.57
N LEU A 24 0.10 -5.65 -3.54
CA LEU A 24 -1.08 -4.80 -3.59
C LEU A 24 -0.71 -3.44 -4.18
N VAL A 25 -1.43 -3.05 -5.21
CA VAL A 25 -1.25 -1.78 -5.92
C VAL A 25 -2.52 -0.94 -5.78
N ILE A 26 -2.37 0.35 -5.51
CA ILE A 26 -3.46 1.33 -5.63
C ILE A 26 -3.46 1.80 -7.08
N GLN A 27 -4.49 1.40 -7.84
CA GLN A 27 -4.67 1.78 -9.24
C GLN A 27 -5.29 3.17 -9.38
N HIS A 28 -6.16 3.53 -8.43
CA HIS A 28 -6.80 4.83 -8.40
C HIS A 28 -7.13 5.21 -6.96
N TRP A 29 -6.91 6.46 -6.63
CA TRP A 29 -7.44 7.14 -5.46
C TRP A 29 -7.69 8.59 -5.83
N GLY A 30 -8.93 9.03 -5.76
CA GLY A 30 -9.32 10.39 -6.19
C GLY A 30 -10.81 10.49 -6.47
N ALA A 31 -11.18 11.30 -7.45
CA ALA A 31 -12.56 11.51 -7.87
C ALA A 31 -13.31 10.19 -8.14
N PRO A 32 -14.63 10.14 -7.95
CA PRO A 32 -15.43 8.94 -8.17
C PRO A 32 -15.21 8.37 -9.56
N LEU A 33 -14.91 7.08 -9.65
CA LEU A 33 -14.80 6.38 -10.93
C LEU A 33 -16.20 6.12 -11.48
N SER A 34 -16.40 6.53 -12.74
CA SER A 34 -17.61 6.21 -13.52
C SER A 34 -17.20 5.37 -14.72
N GLY A 35 -17.91 4.26 -14.97
CA GLY A 35 -17.70 3.43 -16.16
C GLY A 35 -17.10 2.05 -15.88
N ASP A 36 -16.58 1.40 -16.94
CA ASP A 36 -16.05 0.05 -16.85
C ASP A 36 -14.66 0.03 -16.18
N LEU A 37 -14.60 -0.68 -15.05
CA LEU A 37 -13.38 -0.87 -14.26
C LEU A 37 -12.26 -1.58 -15.04
N ALA A 38 -12.62 -2.42 -16.03
CA ALA A 38 -11.64 -3.13 -16.84
C ALA A 38 -10.79 -2.18 -17.69
N SER A 39 -11.37 -1.07 -18.16
CA SER A 39 -10.64 -0.06 -18.92
C SER A 39 -9.71 0.79 -18.05
N ALA A 40 -10.11 1.09 -16.82
CA ALA A 40 -9.28 1.82 -15.86
C ALA A 40 -8.04 1.00 -15.42
N GLN A 41 -8.19 -0.30 -15.28
CA GLN A 41 -7.13 -1.21 -14.85
C GLN A 41 -6.02 -1.41 -15.92
N SER A 42 -6.33 -1.23 -17.20
CA SER A 42 -5.35 -1.44 -18.27
C SER A 42 -4.44 -0.22 -18.51
N ALA A 43 -4.83 0.95 -18.02
CA ALA A 43 -4.20 2.22 -18.39
C ALA A 43 -2.89 2.56 -17.68
N ILE A 44 -2.50 1.83 -16.61
CA ILE A 44 -1.45 2.30 -15.69
C ILE A 44 -0.29 1.30 -15.55
N ARG A 45 -0.02 0.47 -16.56
CA ARG A 45 1.24 -0.30 -16.54
C ARG A 45 2.37 0.58 -17.07
N PRO A 46 3.33 0.98 -16.21
CA PRO A 46 4.49 1.70 -16.71
C PRO A 46 5.21 0.82 -17.74
N SER A 47 5.57 1.41 -18.88
CA SER A 47 6.42 0.73 -19.86
C SER A 47 7.79 0.48 -19.25
N ILE A 48 8.36 -0.70 -19.49
CA ILE A 48 9.75 -0.99 -19.10
C ILE A 48 10.64 -0.10 -19.95
N ALA A 49 11.46 0.73 -19.31
CA ALA A 49 12.44 1.54 -20.02
C ALA A 49 13.57 0.64 -20.60
N ASN A 50 14.05 0.95 -21.78
CA ASN A 50 15.24 0.29 -22.34
C ASN A 50 16.41 0.39 -21.37
N SER A 51 17.12 -0.71 -21.16
CA SER A 51 18.24 -0.84 -20.21
C SER A 51 17.84 -0.81 -18.73
N SER A 52 16.56 -0.98 -18.43
CA SER A 52 16.06 -1.20 -17.08
C SER A 52 16.08 -2.67 -16.68
N TRP A 53 15.83 -2.93 -15.42
CA TRP A 53 15.64 -4.27 -14.85
C TRP A 53 14.56 -5.03 -15.64
N ASP A 54 14.77 -6.31 -15.88
CA ASP A 54 13.86 -7.17 -16.66
C ASP A 54 12.48 -7.36 -16.02
N VAL A 55 12.30 -6.91 -14.79
CA VAL A 55 11.03 -6.99 -14.05
C VAL A 55 10.49 -5.59 -13.81
N PRO A 56 9.26 -5.26 -14.31
CA PRO A 56 8.60 -4.01 -13.97
C PRO A 56 8.44 -3.89 -12.46
N GLN A 57 9.00 -2.85 -11.90
CA GLN A 57 8.80 -2.54 -10.49
C GLN A 57 7.43 -1.88 -10.35
N PHE A 58 6.43 -2.66 -9.93
CA PHE A 58 5.18 -2.09 -9.44
C PHE A 58 5.42 -1.65 -8.00
N PRO A 59 5.41 -0.34 -7.73
CA PRO A 59 5.46 0.14 -6.37
C PRO A 59 4.13 -0.22 -5.69
N GLY A 60 4.06 -1.41 -5.13
CA GLY A 60 2.99 -1.79 -4.24
C GLY A 60 2.95 -0.86 -3.02
N ILE A 61 1.89 -0.92 -2.23
CA ILE A 61 1.81 -0.17 -0.97
C ILE A 61 2.84 -0.65 0.06
N MET A 62 3.28 -1.90 -0.04
CA MET A 62 4.44 -2.41 0.69
C MET A 62 5.69 -2.13 -0.13
N ARG A 63 6.41 -1.07 0.23
CA ARG A 63 7.68 -0.69 -0.40
C ARG A 63 8.79 -1.56 0.15
N GLU A 64 9.49 -2.29 -0.70
CA GLU A 64 10.46 -3.31 -0.27
C GLU A 64 11.73 -3.28 -1.13
N SER A 65 12.88 -3.35 -0.46
CA SER A 65 14.18 -3.43 -1.15
C SER A 65 14.31 -4.72 -1.97
N SER A 66 13.69 -5.81 -1.51
CA SER A 66 13.60 -7.09 -2.23
C SER A 66 12.84 -7.00 -3.56
N ARG A 67 12.01 -5.98 -3.73
CA ARG A 67 11.28 -5.65 -4.97
C ARG A 67 11.91 -4.49 -5.73
N GLY A 68 13.17 -4.11 -5.40
CA GLY A 68 13.92 -3.06 -6.08
C GLY A 68 13.57 -1.63 -5.65
N PHE A 69 12.84 -1.43 -4.57
CA PHE A 69 12.63 -0.09 -4.03
C PHE A 69 13.90 0.42 -3.34
N LEU A 70 14.43 1.55 -3.78
CA LEU A 70 15.70 2.10 -3.30
C LEU A 70 15.55 3.10 -2.14
N GLY A 71 14.30 3.39 -1.73
CA GLY A 71 14.00 4.28 -0.62
C GLY A 71 13.88 3.54 0.72
N ARG A 72 13.27 4.20 1.70
CA ARG A 72 12.96 3.61 3.01
C ARG A 72 11.87 2.54 2.85
N PRO A 73 12.10 1.27 3.25
CA PRO A 73 11.11 0.23 3.10
C PRO A 73 9.92 0.43 4.06
N SER A 74 8.78 -0.20 3.75
CA SER A 74 7.59 -0.15 4.63
C SER A 74 7.84 -0.77 5.99
N VAL A 75 8.60 -1.86 6.03
CA VAL A 75 9.04 -2.52 7.27
C VAL A 75 10.56 -2.49 7.31
N SER A 76 11.11 -1.88 8.34
CA SER A 76 12.53 -1.86 8.64
C SER A 76 12.77 -2.50 10.00
N GLY A 77 13.58 -3.53 10.07
CA GLY A 77 13.87 -4.25 11.28
C GLY A 77 14.73 -5.47 11.05
N HIS A 78 14.91 -6.29 12.07
CA HIS A 78 15.69 -7.52 11.97
C HIS A 78 15.40 -8.49 13.11
N ARG A 79 15.71 -9.76 12.88
CA ARG A 79 15.78 -10.80 13.91
C ARG A 79 17.23 -11.18 14.13
N ASN A 80 17.86 -10.65 15.17
CA ASN A 80 19.29 -10.90 15.47
C ASN A 80 20.22 -10.65 14.26
N GLY A 81 20.00 -9.53 13.55
CA GLY A 81 20.78 -9.15 12.37
C GLY A 81 20.40 -9.89 11.07
N LYS A 82 19.39 -10.75 11.12
CA LYS A 82 18.84 -11.48 9.96
C LYS A 82 17.44 -10.97 9.61
N ALA A 83 16.90 -11.40 8.45
CA ALA A 83 15.56 -11.06 7.98
C ALA A 83 15.31 -9.53 7.91
N TRP A 84 16.32 -8.76 7.52
CA TRP A 84 16.25 -7.30 7.40
C TRP A 84 15.65 -6.86 6.05
N SER A 85 15.68 -7.71 5.03
CA SER A 85 15.08 -7.43 3.72
C SER A 85 13.83 -8.30 3.58
N THR A 86 12.69 -7.71 3.85
CA THR A 86 11.40 -8.39 3.76
C THR A 86 10.95 -8.53 2.31
N LYS A 87 10.12 -9.57 2.05
CA LYS A 87 9.36 -9.75 0.82
C LYS A 87 7.98 -10.26 1.14
N PHE A 88 7.05 -9.33 1.31
CA PHE A 88 5.67 -9.64 1.60
C PHE A 88 4.90 -10.00 0.33
N GLU A 89 4.11 -11.06 0.41
CA GLU A 89 3.18 -11.45 -0.64
C GLU A 89 1.75 -11.47 -0.07
N VAL A 90 0.78 -11.07 -0.88
CA VAL A 90 -0.63 -11.11 -0.49
C VAL A 90 -1.02 -12.57 -0.29
N SER A 91 -1.35 -12.94 0.95
CA SER A 91 -1.79 -14.27 1.33
C SER A 91 -3.31 -14.37 1.50
N ASN A 92 -3.97 -13.27 1.84
CA ASN A 92 -5.43 -13.19 1.93
C ASN A 92 -5.93 -11.81 1.49
N PHE A 93 -7.09 -11.80 0.81
CA PHE A 93 -7.75 -10.60 0.33
C PHE A 93 -9.25 -10.71 0.60
N HIS A 94 -9.75 -9.89 1.52
CA HIS A 94 -11.15 -9.87 1.92
C HIS A 94 -11.76 -8.51 1.66
N HIS A 95 -12.87 -8.48 0.91
CA HIS A 95 -13.57 -7.26 0.51
C HIS A 95 -15.07 -7.36 0.80
N VAL A 96 -15.60 -6.41 1.56
CA VAL A 96 -17.04 -6.29 1.85
C VAL A 96 -17.45 -4.81 1.83
N GLY A 97 -18.25 -4.42 0.85
CA GLY A 97 -18.69 -3.03 0.72
C GLY A 97 -17.50 -2.06 0.57
N ASN A 98 -17.41 -1.09 1.46
CA ASN A 98 -16.33 -0.11 1.49
C ASN A 98 -15.20 -0.45 2.50
N HIS A 99 -15.12 -1.72 2.88
CA HIS A 99 -14.06 -2.26 3.74
C HIS A 99 -13.24 -3.31 3.00
N VAL A 100 -11.93 -3.19 3.03
CA VAL A 100 -10.98 -4.21 2.52
C VAL A 100 -9.96 -4.52 3.59
N ALA A 101 -9.75 -5.82 3.84
CA ALA A 101 -8.68 -6.32 4.70
C ALA A 101 -7.75 -7.21 3.87
N ILE A 102 -6.47 -6.88 3.87
CA ILE A 102 -5.46 -7.62 3.11
C ILE A 102 -4.40 -8.12 4.08
N THR A 103 -4.10 -9.42 3.99
CA THR A 103 -3.01 -10.03 4.74
C THR A 103 -1.82 -10.24 3.83
N PHE A 104 -0.68 -9.77 4.26
CA PHE A 104 0.62 -9.95 3.62
C PHE A 104 1.48 -10.85 4.50
N THR A 105 2.13 -11.83 3.92
CA THR A 105 2.98 -12.75 4.68
C THR A 105 4.38 -12.82 4.06
N ASP A 106 5.38 -12.71 4.91
CA ASP A 106 6.75 -13.07 4.59
C ASP A 106 7.14 -14.30 5.41
N PHE A 107 7.15 -15.47 4.76
CA PHE A 107 7.50 -16.73 5.42
C PHE A 107 8.98 -16.83 5.80
N HIS A 108 9.85 -16.12 5.09
CA HIS A 108 11.29 -16.10 5.41
C HIS A 108 11.57 -15.25 6.66
N ALA A 109 11.01 -14.05 6.71
CA ALA A 109 11.10 -13.18 7.88
C ALA A 109 10.18 -13.63 9.02
N GLN A 110 9.21 -14.52 8.74
CA GLN A 110 8.18 -15.00 9.66
C GLN A 110 7.35 -13.83 10.23
N LEU A 111 6.94 -12.94 9.33
CA LEU A 111 6.14 -11.76 9.64
C LEU A 111 4.83 -11.77 8.85
N GLU A 112 3.79 -11.27 9.48
CA GLU A 112 2.49 -11.04 8.87
C GLU A 112 2.09 -9.57 9.07
N VAL A 113 1.63 -8.93 8.01
CA VAL A 113 1.06 -7.58 8.06
C VAL A 113 -0.38 -7.67 7.58
N VAL A 114 -1.31 -7.17 8.39
CA VAL A 114 -2.70 -6.99 7.97
C VAL A 114 -2.92 -5.49 7.77
N ILE A 115 -3.32 -5.11 6.56
CA ILE A 115 -3.69 -3.72 6.25
C ILE A 115 -5.19 -3.68 5.96
N THR A 116 -5.88 -2.74 6.60
CA THR A 116 -7.28 -2.47 6.33
C THR A 116 -7.45 -1.09 5.69
N PHE A 117 -8.39 -1.01 4.75
CA PHE A 117 -8.87 0.22 4.16
C PHE A 117 -10.35 0.34 4.40
N ASP A 118 -10.77 1.48 4.90
CA ASP A 118 -12.16 1.84 5.12
C ASP A 118 -12.43 3.18 4.44
N LEU A 119 -13.38 3.21 3.51
CA LEU A 119 -13.83 4.44 2.87
C LEU A 119 -15.21 4.79 3.39
N ASP A 120 -15.31 5.92 4.10
CA ASP A 120 -16.59 6.34 4.66
C ASP A 120 -17.51 7.02 3.61
N VAL A 121 -18.72 7.32 4.01
CA VAL A 121 -19.74 7.96 3.14
C VAL A 121 -19.38 9.41 2.75
N HIS A 122 -18.44 10.03 3.45
CA HIS A 122 -17.95 11.38 3.17
C HIS A 122 -16.71 11.37 2.27
N GLY A 123 -16.19 10.17 1.93
CA GLY A 123 -15.01 10.01 1.10
C GLY A 123 -13.68 10.07 1.87
N VAL A 124 -13.72 9.96 3.20
CA VAL A 124 -12.51 9.87 4.02
C VAL A 124 -11.99 8.44 3.99
N LEU A 125 -10.75 8.29 3.52
CA LEU A 125 -10.05 7.01 3.52
C LEU A 125 -9.29 6.83 4.83
N GLN A 126 -9.59 5.76 5.54
CA GLN A 126 -8.84 5.32 6.70
C GLN A 126 -8.00 4.10 6.35
N GLN A 127 -6.71 4.13 6.67
CA GLN A 127 -5.80 3.00 6.57
C GLN A 127 -5.27 2.64 7.95
N ARG A 128 -5.29 1.35 8.28
CA ARG A 128 -4.67 0.81 9.49
C ARG A 128 -3.81 -0.38 9.13
N ALA A 129 -2.77 -0.62 9.93
CA ALA A 129 -1.95 -1.81 9.80
C ALA A 129 -1.64 -2.44 11.15
N THR A 130 -1.54 -3.76 11.13
CA THR A 130 -1.09 -4.56 12.26
C THR A 130 0.05 -5.44 11.79
N LEU A 131 1.20 -5.38 12.46
CA LEU A 131 2.34 -6.26 12.23
C LEU A 131 2.37 -7.35 13.31
N LYS A 132 2.47 -8.60 12.87
CA LYS A 132 2.56 -9.77 13.72
C LYS A 132 3.86 -10.52 13.42
N ASN A 133 4.62 -10.81 14.46
CA ASN A 133 5.72 -11.76 14.40
C ASN A 133 5.18 -13.15 14.76
N PHE A 134 5.25 -14.11 13.83
CA PHE A 134 4.85 -15.50 14.08
C PHE A 134 6.03 -16.47 14.11
N GLY A 135 7.25 -15.94 14.03
CA GLY A 135 8.49 -16.70 14.17
C GLY A 135 8.97 -16.81 15.60
N ASP A 136 9.95 -17.65 15.78
CA ASP A 136 10.61 -17.82 17.08
C ASP A 136 11.50 -16.62 17.42
N GLY A 137 11.41 -16.19 18.69
CA GLY A 137 12.16 -15.07 19.22
C GLY A 137 11.65 -13.68 18.76
N ASP A 138 12.33 -12.65 19.22
CA ASP A 138 11.93 -11.27 18.98
C ASP A 138 12.32 -10.80 17.58
N TYR A 139 11.45 -10.01 16.95
CA TYR A 139 11.79 -9.19 15.80
C TYR A 139 11.92 -7.73 16.24
N SER A 140 13.11 -7.17 16.12
CA SER A 140 13.38 -5.77 16.43
C SER A 140 12.87 -4.91 15.29
N LEU A 141 11.69 -4.31 15.47
CA LEU A 141 11.11 -3.37 14.51
C LEU A 141 11.70 -1.99 14.74
N ASN A 142 12.39 -1.45 13.75
CA ASN A 142 12.92 -0.09 13.79
C ASN A 142 11.87 0.91 13.31
N GLU A 143 11.13 0.56 12.25
CA GLU A 143 10.18 1.47 11.63
C GLU A 143 9.12 0.70 10.84
N TYR A 144 7.90 1.26 10.83
CA TYR A 144 6.83 0.89 9.93
C TYR A 144 6.27 2.13 9.26
N ILE A 145 6.27 2.15 7.91
CA ILE A 145 5.82 3.29 7.11
C ILE A 145 4.59 2.87 6.29
N HIS A 146 3.50 3.63 6.44
CA HIS A 146 2.36 3.57 5.55
C HIS A 146 2.64 4.40 4.29
N TRP A 147 2.47 3.77 3.14
CA TRP A 147 2.59 4.45 1.86
C TRP A 147 1.21 4.57 1.21
N LEU A 148 0.84 5.79 0.88
CA LEU A 148 -0.32 6.10 0.04
C LEU A 148 0.14 6.98 -1.10
N PRO A 149 -0.24 6.67 -2.37
CA PRO A 149 0.02 7.59 -3.46
C PRO A 149 -0.84 8.84 -3.28
N LEU A 150 -0.29 9.99 -3.61
CA LEU A 150 -1.09 11.21 -3.69
C LEU A 150 -1.94 11.18 -4.97
N PRO A 151 -3.23 11.56 -4.90
CA PRO A 151 -4.02 11.84 -6.09
C PRO A 151 -3.33 12.90 -6.96
N LYS A 152 -3.44 12.79 -8.29
CA LYS A 152 -2.83 13.76 -9.22
C LYS A 152 -3.32 15.19 -9.01
N GLU A 153 -4.52 15.33 -8.49
CA GLU A 153 -5.18 16.59 -8.20
C GLU A 153 -4.76 17.20 -6.86
N ALA A 154 -4.05 16.45 -6.02
CA ALA A 154 -3.56 16.94 -4.73
C ALA A 154 -2.43 17.94 -4.95
N THR A 155 -2.64 19.19 -4.55
CA THR A 155 -1.65 20.27 -4.66
C THR A 155 -1.09 20.71 -3.31
N GLN A 156 -1.72 20.25 -2.22
CA GLN A 156 -1.35 20.66 -0.87
C GLN A 156 -1.49 19.49 0.09
N THR A 157 -0.59 19.41 1.06
CA THR A 157 -0.71 18.54 2.22
C THR A 157 -0.91 19.38 3.47
N LEU A 158 -1.81 18.91 4.34
CA LEU A 158 -2.06 19.51 5.64
C LEU A 158 -1.50 18.59 6.72
N ASP A 159 -0.55 19.08 7.49
CA ASP A 159 0.03 18.34 8.59
C ASP A 159 -0.21 19.06 9.92
N PHE A 160 -0.40 18.30 10.98
CA PHE A 160 -0.59 18.77 12.35
C PHE A 160 0.61 18.35 13.20
N ALA A 161 1.53 19.27 13.45
CA ALA A 161 2.70 18.98 14.26
C ALA A 161 2.55 19.55 15.69
N GLY A 162 2.85 18.72 16.71
CA GLY A 162 3.03 19.15 18.09
C GLY A 162 1.75 19.27 18.94
N ARG A 163 1.96 19.59 20.22
CA ARG A 163 0.89 19.81 21.21
C ARG A 163 0.10 21.12 21.00
N CYS A 164 0.70 22.09 20.37
CA CYS A 164 0.05 23.33 19.94
C CYS A 164 -0.28 23.17 18.47
N LYS A 165 -1.55 23.15 18.14
CA LYS A 165 -2.14 23.00 16.80
C LYS A 165 -1.49 23.97 15.77
N GLN A 166 -0.25 23.70 15.40
CA GLN A 166 0.42 24.45 14.34
C GLN A 166 0.07 23.79 13.03
N LEU A 167 -0.68 24.49 12.22
CA LEU A 167 -1.07 24.08 10.89
C LEU A 167 0.11 24.33 9.96
N LEU A 168 0.66 23.30 9.37
CA LEU A 168 1.65 23.41 8.31
C LEU A 168 0.99 23.05 6.99
N LEU A 169 0.87 24.01 6.10
CA LEU A 169 0.48 23.81 4.71
C LEU A 169 1.77 23.68 3.89
N CYS A 170 1.97 22.54 3.27
CA CYS A 170 3.05 22.32 2.30
C CYS A 170 2.44 22.20 0.89
N GLU A 171 2.99 22.93 -0.07
CA GLU A 171 2.70 22.74 -1.49
C GLU A 171 3.44 21.46 -1.96
N VAL A 172 2.78 20.63 -2.76
CA VAL A 172 3.28 19.35 -3.28
C VAL A 172 3.66 19.51 -4.75
#